data_d738668f34bdbe7d44e4b06fe08a9dfa
#
_entry.id   d738668f34bdbe7d44e4b06fe08a9dfa
#
_cell.length_a   1.000
_cell.length_b   1.000
_cell.length_c   1.000
_cell.angle_alpha   90.00
_cell.angle_beta   90.00
_cell.angle_gamma   90.00
#
_symmetry.space_group_name_H-M   'P 1'
#
loop_
_entity.id
_entity.type
_entity.pdbx_description
1 polymer ?
#
loop_
_entity_poly.entity_id
_entity_poly.type
_entity_poly.pdbx_seq_one_letter_code
_entity_poly.pdbx_strand_id
1 'polypeptide(L)'
;MTGIKLDAIDRKGLLHELSELISNEMDINIKSIHFESDNGVSEGIFFLYVVNVDQLNNLINKLKKVNGVQSVTRIDNYSPL
;
A
#
# COMPACT_ATOMS: atom_id res chain seq x y z
N MET A 1 -5.32 9.87 -9.41
CA MET A 1 -5.13 8.51 -8.89
C MET A 1 -3.66 8.15 -8.93
N THR A 2 -3.17 7.51 -7.90
CA THR A 2 -1.76 7.08 -7.85
C THR A 2 -1.69 5.63 -7.40
N GLY A 3 -0.61 4.95 -7.75
CA GLY A 3 -0.38 3.57 -7.36
C GLY A 3 0.84 3.43 -6.48
N ILE A 4 0.79 2.50 -5.54
CA ILE A 4 1.95 2.08 -4.78
C ILE A 4 2.07 0.57 -4.81
N LYS A 5 3.30 0.10 -4.80
CA LYS A 5 3.61 -1.32 -4.71
C LYS A 5 4.34 -1.57 -3.39
N LEU A 6 3.90 -2.62 -2.70
CA LEU A 6 4.43 -2.95 -1.38
C LEU A 6 4.81 -4.42 -1.33
N ASP A 7 5.99 -4.70 -0.80
CA ASP A 7 6.45 -6.06 -0.52
C ASP A 7 6.63 -6.23 0.97
N ALA A 8 6.17 -7.36 1.50
CA ALA A 8 6.21 -7.61 2.93
C ALA A 8 6.34 -9.10 3.22
N ILE A 9 6.81 -9.41 4.44
CA ILE A 9 6.74 -10.76 4.96
C ILE A 9 5.28 -11.07 5.29
N ASP A 10 4.78 -12.17 4.76
CA ASP A 10 3.39 -12.54 4.95
C ASP A 10 3.08 -12.87 6.41
N ARG A 11 1.94 -12.40 6.89
CA ARG A 11 1.43 -12.73 8.22
C ARG A 11 -0.06 -12.52 8.26
N LYS A 12 -0.70 -13.21 9.21
CA LYS A 12 -2.14 -13.06 9.42
C LYS A 12 -2.48 -11.62 9.77
N GLY A 13 -3.49 -11.08 9.11
CA GLY A 13 -3.97 -9.72 9.39
C GLY A 13 -3.20 -8.61 8.69
N LEU A 14 -2.18 -8.95 7.90
CA LEU A 14 -1.37 -7.92 7.24
C LEU A 14 -2.21 -7.01 6.34
N LEU A 15 -3.01 -7.58 5.45
CA LEU A 15 -3.83 -6.77 4.54
C LEU A 15 -4.81 -5.89 5.31
N HIS A 16 -5.41 -6.43 6.37
CA HIS A 16 -6.32 -5.65 7.20
C HIS A 16 -5.60 -4.46 7.82
N GLU A 17 -4.42 -4.67 8.38
CA GLU A 17 -3.65 -3.59 9.00
C GLU A 17 -3.27 -2.52 7.97
N LEU A 18 -2.83 -2.92 6.78
CA LEU A 18 -2.49 -1.98 5.71
C LEU A 18 -3.70 -1.16 5.27
N SER A 19 -4.84 -1.82 5.06
CA SER A 19 -6.05 -1.11 4.61
C SER A 19 -6.59 -0.18 5.70
N GLU A 20 -6.51 -0.57 6.97
CA GLU A 20 -6.92 0.30 8.09
C GLU A 20 -6.05 1.55 8.15
N LEU A 21 -4.74 1.40 7.99
CA LEU A 21 -3.84 2.54 8.01
C LEU A 21 -4.16 3.52 6.88
N ILE A 22 -4.38 2.99 5.67
CA ILE A 22 -4.66 3.83 4.50
C ILE A 22 -6.03 4.51 4.64
N SER A 23 -7.08 3.72 4.91
CA SER A 23 -8.46 4.23 4.88
C SER A 23 -8.81 5.04 6.10
N ASN A 24 -8.46 4.56 7.30
CA ASN A 24 -8.91 5.19 8.54
C ASN A 24 -7.87 6.14 9.11
N GLU A 25 -6.64 5.69 9.29
CA GLU A 25 -5.62 6.55 9.91
C GLU A 25 -5.22 7.70 8.99
N MET A 26 -5.01 7.43 7.71
CA MET A 26 -4.60 8.45 6.73
C MET A 26 -5.78 9.08 6.01
N ASP A 27 -6.98 8.54 6.18
CA ASP A 27 -8.19 9.05 5.52
C ASP A 27 -8.04 9.14 4.01
N ILE A 28 -7.44 8.11 3.41
CA ILE A 28 -7.23 8.05 1.98
C ILE A 28 -8.21 7.06 1.37
N ASN A 29 -8.88 7.47 0.31
CA ASN A 29 -9.82 6.62 -0.40
C ASN A 29 -9.07 5.63 -1.30
N ILE A 30 -9.34 4.34 -1.09
CA ILE A 30 -8.72 3.27 -1.89
C ILE A 30 -9.61 2.99 -3.09
N LYS A 31 -9.03 3.06 -4.30
CA LYS A 31 -9.74 2.69 -5.51
C LYS A 31 -9.76 1.18 -5.70
N SER A 32 -8.60 0.55 -5.56
CA SER A 32 -8.49 -0.90 -5.72
C SER A 32 -7.24 -1.43 -5.05
N ILE A 33 -7.30 -2.72 -4.71
CA ILE A 33 -6.17 -3.44 -4.12
C ILE A 33 -5.99 -4.74 -4.88
N HIS A 34 -4.76 -5.05 -5.23
CA HIS A 34 -4.37 -6.37 -5.71
C HIS A 34 -3.33 -6.91 -4.74
N PHE A 35 -3.65 -8.01 -4.06
CA PHE A 35 -2.81 -8.52 -2.99
C PHE A 35 -2.63 -10.03 -3.15
N GLU A 36 -1.38 -10.46 -3.22
CA GLU A 36 -1.04 -11.87 -3.36
C GLU A 36 0.02 -12.28 -2.36
N SER A 37 -0.08 -13.51 -1.88
CA SER A 37 0.91 -14.08 -0.97
C SER A 37 1.39 -15.41 -1.53
N ASP A 38 2.71 -15.62 -1.52
CA ASP A 38 3.32 -16.84 -2.02
C ASP A 38 4.65 -17.06 -1.30
N ASN A 39 4.84 -18.27 -0.78
CA ASN A 39 6.08 -18.68 -0.12
C ASN A 39 6.52 -17.74 1.00
N GLY A 40 5.55 -17.27 1.80
CA GLY A 40 5.84 -16.42 2.95
C GLY A 40 6.09 -14.95 2.63
N VAL A 41 5.89 -14.55 1.38
CA VAL A 41 6.05 -13.16 0.95
C VAL A 41 4.73 -12.67 0.39
N SER A 42 4.36 -11.44 0.74
CA SER A 42 3.16 -10.79 0.21
C SER A 42 3.56 -9.63 -0.68
N GLU A 43 2.83 -9.47 -1.78
CA GLU A 43 2.98 -8.34 -2.67
C GLU A 43 1.62 -7.66 -2.83
N GLY A 44 1.59 -6.36 -2.61
CA GLY A 44 0.37 -5.58 -2.74
C GLY A 44 0.53 -4.43 -3.72
N ILE A 45 -0.48 -4.21 -4.55
CA ILE A 45 -0.58 -3.05 -5.42
C ILE A 45 -1.85 -2.31 -5.03
N PHE A 46 -1.69 -1.05 -4.63
CA PHE A 46 -2.79 -0.22 -4.14
C PHE A 46 -2.97 0.98 -5.04
N PHE A 47 -4.17 1.18 -5.56
CA PHE A 47 -4.51 2.39 -6.31
C PHE A 47 -5.35 3.29 -5.42
N LEU A 48 -4.90 4.53 -5.25
CA LEU A 48 -5.38 5.43 -4.22
C LEU A 48 -5.74 6.80 -4.81
N TYR A 49 -6.67 7.48 -4.15
CA TYR A 49 -6.98 8.88 -4.43
C TYR A 49 -6.34 9.75 -3.35
N VAL A 50 -5.16 10.29 -3.63
CA VAL A 50 -4.48 11.20 -2.72
C VAL A 50 -4.73 12.64 -3.13
N VAL A 51 -4.71 13.56 -2.16
CA VAL A 51 -5.02 14.97 -2.45
C VAL A 51 -3.78 15.75 -2.89
N ASN A 52 -2.58 15.30 -2.49
CA ASN A 52 -1.33 15.93 -2.89
C ASN A 52 -0.16 14.99 -2.65
N VAL A 53 1.03 15.42 -3.07
CA VAL A 53 2.26 14.62 -2.95
C VAL A 53 2.67 14.44 -1.49
N ASP A 54 2.44 15.44 -0.65
CA ASP A 54 2.79 15.33 0.77
C ASP A 54 2.00 14.23 1.47
N GLN A 55 0.72 14.11 1.16
CA GLN A 55 -0.09 13.02 1.70
C GLN A 55 0.44 11.66 1.25
N LEU A 56 0.81 11.53 -0.02
CA LEU A 56 1.37 10.28 -0.55
C LEU A 56 2.69 9.95 0.15
N ASN A 57 3.58 10.91 0.32
CA ASN A 57 4.86 10.67 0.97
C ASN A 57 4.70 10.28 2.43
N ASN A 58 3.76 10.93 3.14
CA ASN A 58 3.45 10.57 4.52
C ASN A 58 2.92 9.14 4.61
N LEU A 59 2.07 8.74 3.68
CA LEU A 59 1.56 7.38 3.64
C LEU A 59 2.68 6.38 3.41
N ILE A 60 3.55 6.62 2.44
CA ILE A 60 4.66 5.72 2.14
C ILE A 60 5.54 5.55 3.38
N ASN A 61 5.84 6.65 4.07
CA ASN A 61 6.67 6.59 5.28
C ASN A 61 6.00 5.77 6.39
N LYS A 62 4.69 5.91 6.57
CA LYS A 62 3.95 5.14 7.57
C LYS A 62 3.88 3.67 7.21
N LEU A 63 3.65 3.35 5.94
CA LEU A 63 3.61 1.96 5.48
C LEU A 63 4.95 1.25 5.70
N LYS A 64 6.05 1.96 5.48
CA LYS A 64 7.39 1.39 5.70
C LYS A 64 7.64 0.98 7.16
N LYS A 65 6.90 1.56 8.09
CA LYS A 65 7.03 1.26 9.52
C LYS A 65 6.16 0.09 9.97
N VAL A 66 5.27 -0.40 9.13
CA VAL A 66 4.42 -1.54 9.46
C VAL A 66 5.28 -2.79 9.57
N ASN A 67 5.03 -3.59 10.61
CA ASN A 67 5.84 -4.77 10.89
C ASN A 67 5.79 -5.74 9.72
N GLY A 68 6.96 -6.10 9.21
CA GLY A 68 7.12 -7.04 8.09
C GLY A 68 7.22 -6.39 6.73
N VAL A 69 6.90 -5.10 6.60
CA VAL A 69 7.01 -4.41 5.32
C VAL A 69 8.47 -4.24 4.95
N GLN A 70 8.84 -4.68 3.75
CA GLN A 70 10.22 -4.64 3.26
C GLN A 70 10.47 -3.50 2.30
N SER A 71 9.50 -3.18 1.44
CA SER A 71 9.63 -2.09 0.50
C SER A 71 8.29 -1.50 0.15
N VAL A 72 8.27 -0.20 -0.09
CA VAL A 72 7.09 0.53 -0.59
C VAL A 72 7.60 1.46 -1.67
N THR A 73 7.08 1.31 -2.88
CA THR A 73 7.49 2.13 -4.02
C THR A 73 6.28 2.71 -4.73
N ARG A 74 6.47 3.87 -5.32
CA ARG A 74 5.43 4.53 -6.10
C ARG A 74 5.42 3.94 -7.52
N ILE A 75 4.21 3.73 -8.05
CA ILE A 75 4.02 3.29 -9.43
C ILE A 75 3.56 4.50 -10.24
N ASP A 76 4.46 5.04 -11.09
CA ASP A 76 4.18 6.27 -11.82
C ASP A 76 3.60 6.06 -13.21
N ASN A 77 3.90 4.93 -13.84
CA ASN A 77 3.54 4.67 -15.23
C ASN A 77 2.67 3.44 -15.38
N TYR A 78 1.71 3.27 -14.46
CA TYR A 78 0.83 2.14 -14.54
C TYR A 78 -0.27 2.37 -15.59
N SER A 79 -0.41 1.42 -16.51
CA SER A 79 -1.44 1.46 -17.53
C SER A 79 -2.34 0.22 -17.37
N PRO A 80 -3.47 0.34 -16.69
CA PRO A 80 -4.40 -0.78 -16.53
C PRO A 80 -5.17 -1.00 -17.81
N LEU A 81 -4.90 -2.07 -18.49
CA LEU A 81 -5.65 -2.45 -19.69
C LEU A 81 -6.60 -3.59 -19.44
#